data_ec10e92bbc9a027abb6cdd4911e709f6
#
_entry.id   ec10e92bbc9a027abb6cdd4911e709f6
#
_cell.length_a   1.000
_cell.length_b   1.000
_cell.length_c   1.000
_cell.angle_alpha   90.00
_cell.angle_beta   90.00
_cell.angle_gamma   90.00
#
_symmetry.space_group_name_H-M   'P 1'
#
loop_
_entity.id
_entity.type
_entity.pdbx_description
1 polymer ?
#
loop_
_entity_poly.entity_id
_entity_poly.type
_entity_poly.pdbx_seq_one_letter_code
_entity_poly.pdbx_strand_id
1 'polypeptide(L)'
;MALSGTRPSQYKSSHYEVKRSLIRSRDRQRQRAERLQQQVEALKAENQRLRQDLQQAAEELEMVRTLQPFEDAVSPLDSLATRLSEFHIAGHHYSATMIALCINLARDVGFRQAETSLKALVEALGLPIKVPSHDVIRNWCSRLGVSELRNPFREDQDVLWMADHSSQIGKEKVLLIIGIALEDLPQPGETLALEDMHVLAIIPGKQWKKEDVGREYQKLAAKIGAPRYLLCDGATELQDPAKELEKNGKKTVVLTDLKHHAANVLEKLIGRSERFKTFLSEVGLTRNRVQQTELSVFVPPPLKVKSRFMNLAGLLRWAGLASYYLDQPQSEIRAGISDERMNEKLGWLREYGEDLICWTACQLLINAALRFINHQGLFHGAAAQLRQELAQVMRYLPKANEAVNFMRDALVDFVTQSEQKLEAGQRVWLSTEILESLFGQYKRLESQHSKGGFTSLLAALPIFCCRVTPALVQRRLQEVSTTDLNEWVQTTVGPTLTSRRTRAYREYDRAMAGQVSQAI
;
A
#
# COMPACT_ATOMS: atom_id res chain seq x y z
N MET A 1 46.36 -43.04 -54.63
CA MET A 1 45.97 -41.64 -54.48
C MET A 1 45.35 -41.46 -53.12
N ALA A 2 45.99 -40.74 -52.27
CA ALA A 2 45.64 -40.57 -50.86
C ALA A 2 44.56 -39.50 -50.67
N LEU A 3 43.52 -39.83 -49.94
CA LEU A 3 42.56 -38.86 -49.44
C LEU A 3 42.95 -38.46 -47.98
N SER A 4 43.47 -37.27 -47.83
CA SER A 4 43.77 -36.61 -46.56
C SER A 4 42.47 -36.16 -45.89
N GLY A 5 42.07 -36.81 -44.82
CA GLY A 5 40.99 -36.35 -43.97
C GLY A 5 41.48 -35.34 -42.94
N THR A 6 41.09 -34.10 -43.09
CA THR A 6 41.27 -33.04 -42.09
C THR A 6 40.26 -33.23 -40.95
N ARG A 7 40.73 -33.47 -39.74
CA ARG A 7 39.90 -33.50 -38.50
C ARG A 7 39.57 -32.06 -38.07
N PRO A 8 38.35 -31.79 -37.62
CA PRO A 8 38.01 -30.47 -37.12
C PRO A 8 38.61 -30.24 -35.73
N SER A 9 39.46 -29.22 -35.59
CA SER A 9 40.07 -28.79 -34.32
C SER A 9 39.15 -27.99 -33.41
N GLN A 10 37.89 -27.84 -33.79
CA GLN A 10 36.93 -27.01 -33.07
C GLN A 10 36.31 -27.62 -31.81
N TYR A 11 36.36 -28.96 -31.64
CA TYR A 11 35.72 -29.61 -30.48
C TYR A 11 36.54 -29.61 -29.15
N LYS A 12 37.84 -29.36 -29.20
CA LYS A 12 38.70 -29.34 -28.01
C LYS A 12 38.71 -27.97 -27.30
N SER A 13 38.49 -26.86 -28.01
CA SER A 13 38.46 -25.53 -27.44
C SER A 13 37.20 -25.28 -26.61
N SER A 14 36.04 -25.77 -27.05
CA SER A 14 34.75 -25.64 -26.35
C SER A 14 34.75 -26.31 -24.96
N HIS A 15 35.33 -27.52 -24.86
CA HIS A 15 35.39 -28.23 -23.58
C HIS A 15 36.34 -27.58 -22.57
N TYR A 16 37.40 -26.95 -23.04
CA TYR A 16 38.34 -26.20 -22.19
C TYR A 16 37.74 -24.90 -21.67
N GLU A 17 37.00 -24.19 -22.49
CA GLU A 17 36.29 -22.94 -22.10
C GLU A 17 35.17 -23.22 -21.11
N VAL A 18 34.39 -24.27 -21.31
CA VAL A 18 33.34 -24.73 -20.36
C VAL A 18 33.95 -25.10 -19.01
N LYS A 19 35.07 -25.84 -19.01
CA LYS A 19 35.78 -26.22 -17.78
C LYS A 19 36.34 -24.98 -17.05
N ARG A 20 36.85 -24.00 -17.78
CA ARG A 20 37.38 -22.74 -17.25
C ARG A 20 36.26 -21.84 -16.70
N SER A 21 35.10 -21.83 -17.35
CA SER A 21 33.89 -21.13 -16.88
C SER A 21 33.33 -21.76 -15.59
N LEU A 22 33.28 -23.07 -15.52
CA LEU A 22 32.86 -23.83 -14.33
C LEU A 22 33.79 -23.59 -13.14
N ILE A 23 35.11 -23.56 -13.36
CA ILE A 23 36.09 -23.26 -12.32
C ILE A 23 35.87 -21.84 -11.81
N ARG A 24 35.74 -20.83 -12.69
CA ARG A 24 35.47 -19.42 -12.31
C ARG A 24 34.12 -19.25 -11.59
N SER A 25 33.11 -20.05 -11.94
CA SER A 25 31.82 -20.07 -11.26
C SER A 25 31.95 -20.64 -9.85
N ARG A 26 32.65 -21.77 -9.69
CA ARG A 26 32.92 -22.38 -8.39
C ARG A 26 33.75 -21.45 -7.49
N ASP A 27 34.76 -20.79 -8.01
CA ASP A 27 35.59 -19.88 -7.23
C ASP A 27 34.79 -18.64 -6.76
N ARG A 28 33.89 -18.12 -7.60
CA ARG A 28 32.96 -17.04 -7.21
C ARG A 28 31.97 -17.50 -6.13
N GLN A 29 31.44 -18.72 -6.23
CA GLN A 29 30.55 -19.29 -5.21
C GLN A 29 31.29 -19.50 -3.90
N ARG A 30 32.55 -19.95 -3.95
CA ARG A 30 33.40 -20.11 -2.76
C ARG A 30 33.66 -18.75 -2.09
N GLN A 31 34.05 -17.73 -2.84
CA GLN A 31 34.24 -16.39 -2.30
C GLN A 31 32.94 -15.80 -1.72
N ARG A 32 31.80 -16.11 -2.32
CA ARG A 32 30.49 -15.68 -1.80
C ARG A 32 30.15 -16.40 -0.50
N ALA A 33 30.42 -17.71 -0.42
CA ALA A 33 30.23 -18.49 0.80
C ALA A 33 31.15 -17.98 1.93
N GLU A 34 32.41 -17.67 1.65
CA GLU A 34 33.34 -17.11 2.63
C GLU A 34 32.89 -15.73 3.15
N ARG A 35 32.39 -14.84 2.26
CA ARG A 35 31.81 -13.56 2.67
C ARG A 35 30.54 -13.73 3.53
N LEU A 36 29.65 -14.64 3.15
CA LEU A 36 28.46 -14.93 3.94
C LEU A 36 28.82 -15.52 5.31
N GLN A 37 29.84 -16.36 5.36
CA GLN A 37 30.33 -16.92 6.61
C GLN A 37 30.92 -15.84 7.53
N GLN A 38 31.67 -14.90 6.98
CA GLN A 38 32.15 -13.73 7.72
C GLN A 38 31.01 -12.84 8.25
N GLN A 39 29.96 -12.62 7.43
CA GLN A 39 28.78 -11.89 7.87
C GLN A 39 28.02 -12.62 8.98
N VAL A 40 27.88 -13.93 8.89
CA VAL A 40 27.25 -14.74 9.94
C VAL A 40 28.05 -14.67 11.25
N GLU A 41 29.37 -14.73 11.19
CA GLU A 41 30.22 -14.60 12.39
C GLU A 41 30.14 -13.18 12.98
N ALA A 42 30.11 -12.14 12.15
CA ALA A 42 29.92 -10.76 12.62
C ALA A 42 28.56 -10.59 13.31
N LEU A 43 27.48 -11.10 12.71
CA LEU A 43 26.14 -11.07 13.29
C LEU A 43 26.02 -11.88 14.58
N LYS A 44 26.74 -13.01 14.69
CA LYS A 44 26.80 -13.77 15.95
C LYS A 44 27.49 -12.99 17.05
N ALA A 45 28.61 -12.33 16.72
CA ALA A 45 29.35 -11.50 17.68
C ALA A 45 28.49 -10.32 18.15
N GLU A 46 27.78 -9.65 17.23
CA GLU A 46 26.85 -8.57 17.54
C GLU A 46 25.68 -9.04 18.41
N ASN A 47 25.07 -10.20 18.10
CA ASN A 47 24.02 -10.80 18.91
C ASN A 47 24.51 -11.16 20.32
N GLN A 48 25.75 -11.63 20.43
CA GLN A 48 26.35 -11.93 21.73
C GLN A 48 26.56 -10.66 22.55
N ARG A 49 27.02 -9.58 21.91
CA ARG A 49 27.16 -8.26 22.54
C ARG A 49 25.82 -7.72 23.01
N LEU A 50 24.81 -7.73 22.14
CA LEU A 50 23.46 -7.28 22.49
C LEU A 50 22.83 -8.09 23.64
N ARG A 51 23.10 -9.39 23.73
CA ARG A 51 22.68 -10.21 24.87
C ARG A 51 23.40 -9.81 26.17
N GLN A 52 24.66 -9.47 26.11
CA GLN A 52 25.42 -8.97 27.27
C GLN A 52 24.89 -7.61 27.73
N ASP A 53 24.64 -6.68 26.77
CA ASP A 53 24.08 -5.36 27.06
C ASP A 53 22.67 -5.47 27.66
N LEU A 54 21.85 -6.42 27.18
CA LEU A 54 20.52 -6.73 27.72
C LEU A 54 20.59 -7.31 29.13
N GLN A 55 21.55 -8.20 29.38
CA GLN A 55 21.78 -8.77 30.72
C GLN A 55 22.25 -7.70 31.71
N GLN A 56 23.18 -6.84 31.29
CA GLN A 56 23.65 -5.72 32.11
C GLN A 56 22.52 -4.73 32.42
N ALA A 57 21.68 -4.39 31.43
CA ALA A 57 20.50 -3.54 31.64
C ALA A 57 19.50 -4.19 32.59
N ALA A 58 19.32 -5.51 32.52
CA ALA A 58 18.45 -6.24 33.44
C ALA A 58 19.00 -6.23 34.88
N GLU A 59 20.30 -6.38 35.06
CA GLU A 59 20.97 -6.31 36.36
C GLU A 59 20.92 -4.89 36.95
N GLU A 60 21.09 -3.85 36.13
CA GLU A 60 20.92 -2.45 36.53
C GLU A 60 19.48 -2.15 36.96
N LEU A 61 18.50 -2.69 36.23
CA LEU A 61 17.06 -2.56 36.53
C LEU A 61 16.71 -3.27 37.84
N GLU A 62 17.29 -4.44 38.12
CA GLU A 62 17.13 -5.18 39.38
C GLU A 62 17.77 -4.40 40.53
N MET A 63 18.94 -3.80 40.32
CA MET A 63 19.61 -2.95 41.32
C MET A 63 18.81 -1.68 41.61
N VAL A 64 18.21 -1.03 40.61
CA VAL A 64 17.30 0.10 40.81
C VAL A 64 16.04 -0.33 41.56
N ARG A 65 15.49 -1.51 41.30
CA ARG A 65 14.37 -2.08 42.03
C ARG A 65 14.68 -2.32 43.52
N THR A 66 15.87 -2.77 43.84
CA THR A 66 16.29 -3.03 45.22
C THR A 66 16.67 -1.77 45.99
N LEU A 67 16.98 -0.63 45.31
CA LEU A 67 17.34 0.64 45.93
C LEU A 67 16.16 1.59 46.21
N GLN A 68 14.99 1.32 45.67
CA GLN A 68 13.78 2.07 46.00
C GLN A 68 13.02 1.35 47.15
N PRO A 69 12.88 1.95 48.32
CA PRO A 69 11.93 1.45 49.32
C PRO A 69 10.52 1.56 48.70
N PHE A 70 9.85 0.43 48.53
CA PHE A 70 8.45 0.34 48.12
C PHE A 70 7.55 0.85 49.26
N GLU A 71 7.52 2.17 49.45
CA GLU A 71 6.40 2.81 50.15
C GLU A 71 5.38 3.13 49.06
N ASP A 72 4.21 2.47 49.12
CA ASP A 72 3.05 2.62 48.25
C ASP A 72 3.27 2.32 46.75
N ALA A 73 3.72 1.13 46.40
CA ALA A 73 3.67 0.64 45.03
C ALA A 73 2.20 0.46 44.61
N VAL A 74 1.66 1.49 43.93
CA VAL A 74 0.42 1.38 43.16
C VAL A 74 0.53 0.13 42.31
N SER A 75 -0.40 -0.81 42.43
CA SER A 75 -0.44 -2.01 41.60
C SER A 75 -0.20 -1.64 40.12
N PRO A 76 0.61 -2.38 39.35
CA PRO A 76 0.76 -2.12 37.92
C PRO A 76 -0.59 -2.01 37.19
N LEU A 77 -1.61 -2.70 37.64
CA LEU A 77 -2.98 -2.64 37.12
C LEU A 77 -3.68 -1.33 37.50
N ASP A 78 -3.50 -0.84 38.74
CA ASP A 78 -4.04 0.46 39.15
C ASP A 78 -3.34 1.60 38.41
N SER A 79 -2.03 1.48 38.18
CA SER A 79 -1.28 2.41 37.32
C SER A 79 -1.81 2.41 35.88
N LEU A 80 -2.16 1.24 35.31
CA LEU A 80 -2.77 1.15 33.98
C LEU A 80 -4.18 1.77 33.96
N ALA A 81 -5.02 1.48 34.96
CA ALA A 81 -6.34 2.07 35.07
C ALA A 81 -6.27 3.60 35.20
N THR A 82 -5.33 4.11 35.97
CA THR A 82 -5.06 5.55 36.11
C THR A 82 -4.65 6.17 34.76
N ARG A 83 -3.68 5.58 34.06
CA ARG A 83 -3.24 6.04 32.74
C ARG A 83 -4.37 6.05 31.71
N LEU A 84 -5.24 5.03 31.71
CA LEU A 84 -6.40 4.98 30.82
C LEU A 84 -7.48 6.00 31.17
N SER A 85 -7.43 6.59 32.36
CA SER A 85 -8.33 7.65 32.82
C SER A 85 -7.74 9.07 32.66
N GLU A 86 -6.49 9.20 32.25
CA GLU A 86 -5.82 10.48 32.06
C GLU A 86 -6.37 11.25 30.85
N PHE A 87 -6.18 12.58 30.85
CA PHE A 87 -6.62 13.52 29.80
C PHE A 87 -8.15 13.51 29.60
N HIS A 88 -8.85 13.96 30.63
CA HIS A 88 -10.31 14.11 30.57
C HIS A 88 -10.74 15.14 29.52
N ILE A 89 -11.77 14.83 28.74
CA ILE A 89 -12.33 15.72 27.73
C ILE A 89 -13.69 16.22 28.24
N ALA A 90 -13.89 17.54 28.30
CA ALA A 90 -15.16 18.11 28.72
C ALA A 90 -16.34 17.58 27.87
N GLY A 91 -17.41 17.14 28.54
CA GLY A 91 -18.59 16.55 27.88
C GLY A 91 -18.41 15.11 27.40
N HIS A 92 -17.31 14.44 27.72
CA HIS A 92 -17.08 13.02 27.42
C HIS A 92 -16.97 12.20 28.71
N HIS A 93 -17.56 10.98 28.68
CA HIS A 93 -17.45 10.02 29.80
C HIS A 93 -16.13 9.24 29.80
N TYR A 94 -15.37 9.30 28.72
CA TYR A 94 -14.12 8.57 28.54
C TYR A 94 -12.97 9.56 28.34
N SER A 95 -11.81 9.19 28.84
CA SER A 95 -10.59 9.98 28.69
C SER A 95 -10.08 9.96 27.24
N ALA A 96 -9.26 10.95 26.89
CA ALA A 96 -8.60 10.99 25.57
C ALA A 96 -7.69 9.77 25.34
N THR A 97 -7.06 9.25 26.41
CA THR A 97 -6.22 8.03 26.36
C THR A 97 -7.06 6.80 25.99
N MET A 98 -8.20 6.61 26.65
CA MET A 98 -9.12 5.52 26.33
C MET A 98 -9.66 5.65 24.89
N ILE A 99 -10.04 6.84 24.48
CA ILE A 99 -10.55 7.11 23.13
C ILE A 99 -9.46 6.83 22.07
N ALA A 100 -8.22 7.30 22.29
CA ALA A 100 -7.09 7.03 21.39
C ALA A 100 -6.80 5.53 21.27
N LEU A 101 -6.82 4.78 22.38
CA LEU A 101 -6.67 3.33 22.37
C LEU A 101 -7.78 2.67 21.54
N CYS A 102 -9.04 3.06 21.74
CA CYS A 102 -10.17 2.50 21.00
C CYS A 102 -10.09 2.79 19.49
N ILE A 103 -9.68 4.01 19.10
CA ILE A 103 -9.52 4.39 17.69
C ILE A 103 -8.38 3.58 17.05
N ASN A 104 -7.23 3.45 17.72
CA ASN A 104 -6.11 2.66 17.20
C ASN A 104 -6.49 1.18 17.05
N LEU A 105 -7.14 0.59 18.04
CA LEU A 105 -7.67 -0.78 17.91
C LEU A 105 -8.68 -0.89 16.75
N ALA A 106 -9.59 0.08 16.61
CA ALA A 106 -10.60 0.05 15.57
C ALA A 106 -10.02 0.14 14.14
N ARG A 107 -8.89 0.85 13.97
CA ARG A 107 -8.13 0.89 12.70
C ARG A 107 -7.69 -0.51 12.26
N ASP A 108 -7.28 -1.34 13.21
CA ASP A 108 -6.69 -2.64 12.92
C ASP A 108 -7.72 -3.77 12.85
N VAL A 109 -8.68 -3.79 13.78
CA VAL A 109 -9.61 -4.93 13.92
C VAL A 109 -11.09 -4.57 13.66
N GLY A 110 -11.41 -3.29 13.39
CA GLY A 110 -12.78 -2.80 13.18
C GLY A 110 -13.51 -2.46 14.47
N PHE A 111 -14.61 -1.70 14.37
CA PHE A 111 -15.28 -1.09 15.51
C PHE A 111 -15.82 -2.11 16.53
N ARG A 112 -16.46 -3.18 16.04
CA ARG A 112 -17.05 -4.21 16.94
C ARG A 112 -15.99 -5.07 17.60
N GLN A 113 -14.96 -5.45 16.84
CA GLN A 113 -13.88 -6.26 17.40
C GLN A 113 -13.05 -5.46 18.41
N ALA A 114 -12.87 -4.15 18.18
CA ALA A 114 -12.23 -3.27 19.16
C ALA A 114 -12.98 -3.28 20.50
N GLU A 115 -14.32 -3.17 20.51
CA GLU A 115 -15.15 -3.30 21.71
C GLU A 115 -14.96 -4.68 22.35
N THR A 116 -15.09 -5.75 21.57
CA THR A 116 -15.01 -7.13 22.09
C THR A 116 -13.64 -7.45 22.67
N SER A 117 -12.57 -7.08 21.95
CA SER A 117 -11.19 -7.31 22.41
C SER A 117 -10.87 -6.52 23.68
N LEU A 118 -11.34 -5.27 23.75
CA LEU A 118 -11.12 -4.44 24.93
C LEU A 118 -11.93 -4.96 26.14
N LYS A 119 -13.16 -5.46 25.95
CA LYS A 119 -13.93 -6.12 27.00
C LYS A 119 -13.21 -7.33 27.56
N ALA A 120 -12.76 -8.22 26.70
CA ALA A 120 -12.03 -9.42 27.10
C ALA A 120 -10.73 -9.06 27.86
N LEU A 121 -10.01 -8.02 27.43
CA LEU A 121 -8.80 -7.55 28.11
C LEU A 121 -9.13 -6.97 29.51
N VAL A 122 -10.14 -6.11 29.62
CA VAL A 122 -10.57 -5.49 30.86
C VAL A 122 -11.04 -6.55 31.85
N GLU A 123 -11.82 -7.54 31.41
CA GLU A 123 -12.27 -8.67 32.21
C GLU A 123 -11.10 -9.54 32.67
N ALA A 124 -10.20 -9.92 31.79
CA ALA A 124 -9.05 -10.77 32.09
C ALA A 124 -8.08 -10.11 33.09
N LEU A 125 -7.95 -8.79 33.07
CA LEU A 125 -7.08 -8.02 33.96
C LEU A 125 -7.81 -7.52 35.24
N GLY A 126 -9.13 -7.72 35.36
CA GLY A 126 -9.93 -7.24 36.50
C GLY A 126 -9.95 -5.71 36.63
N LEU A 127 -9.81 -4.97 35.51
CA LEU A 127 -9.71 -3.51 35.53
C LEU A 127 -11.09 -2.87 35.80
N PRO A 128 -11.19 -1.89 36.71
CA PRO A 128 -12.45 -1.21 37.02
C PRO A 128 -12.78 -0.13 35.98
N ILE A 129 -12.79 -0.50 34.70
CA ILE A 129 -12.95 0.42 33.59
C ILE A 129 -14.18 0.05 32.78
N LYS A 130 -15.03 1.04 32.47
CA LYS A 130 -16.16 0.86 31.55
C LYS A 130 -15.68 0.88 30.11
N VAL A 131 -15.96 -0.18 29.36
CA VAL A 131 -15.61 -0.27 27.93
C VAL A 131 -16.67 0.42 27.09
N PRO A 132 -16.27 1.30 26.14
CA PRO A 132 -17.19 1.97 25.24
C PRO A 132 -17.79 0.98 24.23
N SER A 133 -19.05 1.20 23.82
CA SER A 133 -19.69 0.40 22.78
C SER A 133 -19.08 0.72 21.38
N HIS A 134 -19.19 -0.24 20.46
CA HIS A 134 -18.73 -0.05 19.08
C HIS A 134 -19.38 1.15 18.36
N ASP A 135 -20.60 1.52 18.73
CA ASP A 135 -21.27 2.71 18.17
C ASP A 135 -20.59 4.01 18.65
N VAL A 136 -20.17 4.04 19.91
CA VAL A 136 -19.41 5.16 20.46
C VAL A 136 -18.02 5.24 19.81
N ILE A 137 -17.32 4.11 19.69
CA ILE A 137 -16.03 4.03 19.02
C ILE A 137 -16.15 4.51 17.55
N ARG A 138 -17.16 4.05 16.83
CA ARG A 138 -17.45 4.48 15.45
C ARG A 138 -17.67 6.00 15.36
N ASN A 139 -18.44 6.56 16.28
CA ASN A 139 -18.68 8.01 16.33
C ASN A 139 -17.39 8.79 16.56
N TRP A 140 -16.51 8.35 17.46
CA TRP A 140 -15.22 8.98 17.69
C TRP A 140 -14.33 8.91 16.44
N CYS A 141 -14.23 7.74 15.80
CA CYS A 141 -13.50 7.58 14.55
C CYS A 141 -14.01 8.51 13.46
N SER A 142 -15.35 8.63 13.32
CA SER A 142 -15.96 9.51 12.31
C SER A 142 -15.73 10.98 12.61
N ARG A 143 -15.86 11.42 13.88
CA ARG A 143 -15.61 12.81 14.29
C ARG A 143 -14.15 13.19 14.12
N LEU A 144 -13.22 12.34 14.57
CA LEU A 144 -11.79 12.55 14.38
C LEU A 144 -11.44 12.64 12.89
N GLY A 145 -11.95 11.71 12.08
CA GLY A 145 -11.70 11.73 10.64
C GLY A 145 -12.22 13.00 9.95
N VAL A 146 -13.43 13.46 10.28
CA VAL A 146 -13.97 14.71 9.73
C VAL A 146 -13.15 15.92 10.21
N SER A 147 -12.60 15.90 11.43
CA SER A 147 -11.74 16.97 11.93
C SER A 147 -10.45 17.11 11.12
N GLU A 148 -9.97 16.02 10.53
CA GLU A 148 -8.76 16.01 9.70
C GLU A 148 -9.00 16.52 8.26
N LEU A 149 -10.25 16.74 7.83
CA LEU A 149 -10.59 17.34 6.52
C LEU A 149 -10.47 18.88 6.51
N ARG A 150 -9.87 19.46 7.53
CA ARG A 150 -9.58 20.91 7.61
C ARG A 150 -8.30 21.21 6.82
N ASN A 151 -8.12 22.50 6.48
CA ASN A 151 -6.88 22.92 5.84
C ASN A 151 -5.68 22.73 6.79
N PRO A 152 -4.73 21.84 6.48
CA PRO A 152 -3.53 21.63 7.30
C PRO A 152 -2.37 22.55 6.91
N PHE A 153 -2.47 23.26 5.76
CA PHE A 153 -1.36 23.98 5.14
C PHE A 153 -1.44 25.48 5.39
N ARG A 154 -0.28 26.12 5.44
CA ARG A 154 -0.15 27.57 5.40
C ARG A 154 -0.28 28.07 3.96
N GLU A 155 -0.65 29.34 3.78
CA GLU A 155 -0.84 29.95 2.46
C GLU A 155 0.45 30.00 1.63
N ASP A 156 1.60 30.15 2.29
CA ASP A 156 2.93 30.23 1.67
C ASP A 156 3.52 28.87 1.26
N GLN A 157 2.96 27.77 1.76
CA GLN A 157 3.49 26.42 1.46
C GLN A 157 3.17 26.00 0.03
N ASP A 158 4.18 25.40 -0.62
CA ASP A 158 3.97 24.63 -1.84
C ASP A 158 3.53 23.20 -1.48
N VAL A 159 2.42 22.77 -2.08
CA VAL A 159 1.77 21.50 -1.75
C VAL A 159 1.75 20.56 -2.96
N LEU A 160 2.03 19.29 -2.72
CA LEU A 160 1.74 18.21 -3.64
C LEU A 160 0.37 17.63 -3.32
N TRP A 161 -0.55 17.64 -4.27
CA TRP A 161 -1.77 16.84 -4.20
C TRP A 161 -1.59 15.53 -4.92
N MET A 162 -2.14 14.46 -4.36
CA MET A 162 -2.30 13.18 -5.02
C MET A 162 -3.79 12.87 -5.13
N ALA A 163 -4.25 12.55 -6.34
CA ALA A 163 -5.67 12.30 -6.59
C ALA A 163 -5.87 10.96 -7.32
N ASP A 164 -6.86 10.19 -6.87
CA ASP A 164 -7.26 8.95 -7.51
C ASP A 164 -8.75 8.64 -7.24
N HIS A 165 -9.31 7.79 -8.07
CA HIS A 165 -10.64 7.24 -7.90
C HIS A 165 -10.59 5.85 -7.28
N SER A 166 -11.25 5.65 -6.14
CA SER A 166 -11.46 4.28 -5.66
C SER A 166 -12.33 3.49 -6.63
N SER A 167 -11.94 2.28 -6.91
CA SER A 167 -12.64 1.40 -7.87
C SER A 167 -13.99 0.88 -7.40
N GLN A 168 -14.44 1.12 -6.23
CA GLN A 168 -15.78 0.90 -5.62
C GLN A 168 -15.66 0.84 -4.11
N ILE A 169 -16.28 1.79 -3.46
CA ILE A 169 -16.62 1.71 -2.06
C ILE A 169 -18.15 1.53 -2.04
N GLY A 170 -18.60 0.30 -1.80
CA GLY A 170 -19.98 -0.05 -2.04
C GLY A 170 -20.34 0.03 -3.54
N LYS A 171 -21.34 0.84 -3.89
CA LYS A 171 -21.75 1.13 -5.28
C LYS A 171 -21.23 2.47 -5.80
N GLU A 172 -20.55 3.23 -4.98
CA GLU A 172 -20.07 4.57 -5.30
C GLU A 172 -18.58 4.52 -5.71
N LYS A 173 -18.19 5.40 -6.62
CA LYS A 173 -16.80 5.65 -6.98
C LYS A 173 -16.35 6.91 -6.24
N VAL A 174 -15.44 6.78 -5.29
CA VAL A 174 -15.00 7.89 -4.45
C VAL A 174 -13.79 8.58 -5.07
N LEU A 175 -13.88 9.88 -5.32
CA LEU A 175 -12.72 10.72 -5.59
C LEU A 175 -12.04 11.04 -4.25
N LEU A 176 -10.79 10.65 -4.12
CA LEU A 176 -9.95 10.89 -2.96
C LEU A 176 -8.81 11.82 -3.35
N ILE A 177 -8.61 12.88 -2.57
CA ILE A 177 -7.49 13.81 -2.73
C ILE A 177 -6.77 13.87 -1.39
N ILE A 178 -5.48 13.54 -1.41
CA ILE A 178 -4.58 13.70 -0.27
C ILE A 178 -3.49 14.70 -0.62
N GLY A 179 -2.82 15.26 0.38
CA GLY A 179 -1.76 16.22 0.14
C GLY A 179 -0.70 16.23 1.21
N ILE A 180 0.46 16.77 0.84
CA ILE A 180 1.61 16.99 1.70
C ILE A 180 2.31 18.27 1.27
N ALA A 181 2.81 19.08 2.22
CA ALA A 181 3.67 20.19 1.89
C ALA A 181 5.02 19.67 1.39
N LEU A 182 5.62 20.33 0.38
CA LEU A 182 6.88 19.86 -0.19
C LEU A 182 8.03 19.86 0.83
N GLU A 183 7.98 20.77 1.80
CA GLU A 183 8.97 20.86 2.88
C GLU A 183 8.86 19.71 3.90
N ASP A 184 7.67 19.06 4.00
CA ASP A 184 7.40 17.95 4.91
C ASP A 184 7.65 16.58 4.26
N LEU A 185 8.09 16.55 2.99
CA LEU A 185 8.43 15.28 2.33
C LEU A 185 9.58 14.60 3.05
N PRO A 186 9.51 13.27 3.29
CA PRO A 186 10.58 12.49 3.93
C PRO A 186 11.94 12.72 3.27
N GLN A 187 13.02 12.61 4.03
CA GLN A 187 14.36 12.80 3.49
C GLN A 187 14.71 11.71 2.43
N PRO A 188 15.64 11.98 1.50
CA PRO A 188 16.11 10.94 0.58
C PRO A 188 16.58 9.69 1.33
N GLY A 189 16.08 8.53 0.93
CA GLY A 189 16.33 7.25 1.62
C GLY A 189 15.18 6.81 2.55
N GLU A 190 14.30 7.72 2.95
CA GLU A 190 13.12 7.41 3.73
C GLU A 190 11.90 7.17 2.82
N THR A 191 10.91 6.43 3.31
CA THR A 191 9.66 6.16 2.59
C THR A 191 8.54 7.03 3.10
N LEU A 192 7.67 7.48 2.19
CA LEU A 192 6.46 8.21 2.53
C LEU A 192 5.47 7.31 3.27
N ALA A 193 5.08 7.69 4.48
CA ALA A 193 4.10 6.99 5.30
C ALA A 193 2.72 7.64 5.19
N LEU A 194 1.67 6.89 5.57
CA LEU A 194 0.31 7.45 5.59
C LEU A 194 0.17 8.63 6.56
N GLU A 195 0.90 8.58 7.65
CA GLU A 195 0.91 9.63 8.68
C GLU A 195 1.57 10.94 8.24
N ASP A 196 2.30 10.93 7.12
CA ASP A 196 2.87 12.13 6.51
C ASP A 196 1.84 12.87 5.63
N MET A 197 0.75 12.18 5.27
CA MET A 197 -0.26 12.69 4.35
C MET A 197 -1.45 13.30 5.09
N HIS A 198 -2.08 14.29 4.44
CA HIS A 198 -3.35 14.85 4.88
C HIS A 198 -4.45 14.50 3.87
N VAL A 199 -5.60 14.03 4.36
CA VAL A 199 -6.77 13.83 3.50
C VAL A 199 -7.46 15.18 3.30
N LEU A 200 -7.48 15.66 2.05
CA LEU A 200 -8.00 16.97 1.70
C LEU A 200 -9.48 16.92 1.28
N ALA A 201 -9.86 15.86 0.56
CA ALA A 201 -11.23 15.66 0.12
C ALA A 201 -11.56 14.19 -0.07
N ILE A 202 -12.78 13.82 0.30
CA ILE A 202 -13.39 12.51 0.09
C ILE A 202 -14.76 12.76 -0.52
N ILE A 203 -14.93 12.47 -1.80
CA ILE A 203 -16.14 12.85 -2.53
C ILE A 203 -16.73 11.60 -3.16
N PRO A 204 -17.86 11.08 -2.64
CA PRO A 204 -18.55 9.96 -3.25
C PRO A 204 -19.31 10.39 -4.51
N GLY A 205 -19.30 9.55 -5.53
CA GLY A 205 -20.03 9.78 -6.78
C GLY A 205 -20.25 8.47 -7.55
N LYS A 206 -21.18 8.47 -8.48
CA LYS A 206 -21.45 7.28 -9.32
C LYS A 206 -20.47 7.17 -10.48
N GLN A 207 -20.17 8.29 -11.09
CA GLN A 207 -19.23 8.44 -12.21
C GLN A 207 -18.53 9.78 -12.06
N TRP A 208 -17.30 9.84 -12.52
CA TRP A 208 -16.51 11.06 -12.51
C TRP A 208 -16.18 11.44 -13.96
N LYS A 209 -16.68 12.59 -14.38
CA LYS A 209 -16.31 13.24 -15.63
C LYS A 209 -15.33 14.36 -15.33
N LYS A 210 -14.62 14.81 -16.35
CA LYS A 210 -13.66 15.90 -16.27
C LYS A 210 -14.24 17.16 -15.60
N GLU A 211 -15.48 17.54 -15.97
CA GLU A 211 -16.16 18.72 -15.44
C GLU A 211 -16.51 18.56 -13.96
N ASP A 212 -16.87 17.32 -13.53
CA ASP A 212 -17.18 17.03 -12.13
C ASP A 212 -15.93 17.13 -11.26
N VAL A 213 -14.83 16.51 -11.70
CA VAL A 213 -13.53 16.58 -11.03
C VAL A 213 -13.04 18.03 -10.98
N GLY A 214 -13.16 18.77 -12.08
CA GLY A 214 -12.77 20.18 -12.15
C GLY A 214 -13.50 21.05 -11.13
N ARG A 215 -14.81 20.85 -10.98
CA ARG A 215 -15.57 21.57 -9.94
C ARG A 215 -15.08 21.27 -8.53
N GLU A 216 -14.77 20.01 -8.24
CA GLU A 216 -14.28 19.64 -6.91
C GLU A 216 -12.86 20.14 -6.65
N TYR A 217 -11.98 20.12 -7.66
CA TYR A 217 -10.66 20.74 -7.56
C TYR A 217 -10.74 22.25 -7.32
N GLN A 218 -11.61 22.98 -8.04
CA GLN A 218 -11.81 24.41 -7.83
C GLN A 218 -12.36 24.74 -6.44
N LYS A 219 -13.35 23.95 -5.96
CA LYS A 219 -13.86 24.11 -4.59
C LYS A 219 -12.76 23.89 -3.54
N LEU A 220 -11.95 22.87 -3.72
CA LEU A 220 -10.85 22.57 -2.82
C LEU A 220 -9.80 23.68 -2.89
N ALA A 221 -9.40 24.11 -4.09
CA ALA A 221 -8.44 25.18 -4.30
C ALA A 221 -8.90 26.52 -3.70
N ALA A 222 -10.20 26.82 -3.79
CA ALA A 222 -10.78 28.01 -3.14
C ALA A 222 -10.71 27.95 -1.61
N LYS A 223 -10.71 26.74 -1.03
CA LYS A 223 -10.67 26.52 0.42
C LYS A 223 -9.24 26.50 0.99
N ILE A 224 -8.29 25.88 0.28
CA ILE A 224 -6.96 25.60 0.83
C ILE A 224 -5.80 26.06 -0.07
N GLY A 225 -6.09 26.72 -1.20
CA GLY A 225 -5.12 27.08 -2.22
C GLY A 225 -4.89 25.95 -3.25
N ALA A 226 -4.58 26.32 -4.50
CA ALA A 226 -4.22 25.34 -5.52
C ALA A 226 -2.84 24.72 -5.22
N PRO A 227 -2.61 23.45 -5.59
CA PRO A 227 -1.33 22.79 -5.33
C PRO A 227 -0.26 23.26 -6.32
N ARG A 228 1.01 23.20 -5.91
CA ARG A 228 2.12 23.40 -6.84
C ARG A 228 2.25 22.22 -7.81
N TYR A 229 2.07 21.00 -7.31
CA TYR A 229 2.09 19.76 -8.09
C TYR A 229 0.84 18.92 -7.81
N LEU A 230 0.33 18.26 -8.84
CA LEU A 230 -0.72 17.24 -8.72
C LEU A 230 -0.24 15.96 -9.38
N LEU A 231 -0.24 14.86 -8.63
CA LEU A 231 0.11 13.53 -9.07
C LEU A 231 -1.15 12.66 -9.18
N CYS A 232 -1.34 11.98 -10.32
CA CYS A 232 -2.45 11.06 -10.55
C CYS A 232 -2.07 9.92 -11.50
N ASP A 233 -2.99 8.98 -11.72
CA ASP A 233 -2.79 7.77 -12.53
C ASP A 233 -2.65 7.99 -14.05
N GLY A 234 -2.83 9.20 -14.52
CA GLY A 234 -2.78 9.53 -15.95
C GLY A 234 -4.15 9.58 -16.63
N ALA A 235 -5.23 9.32 -15.89
CA ALA A 235 -6.59 9.47 -16.40
C ALA A 235 -6.88 10.94 -16.78
N THR A 236 -7.42 11.16 -17.98
CA THR A 236 -7.66 12.51 -18.51
C THR A 236 -8.64 13.31 -17.67
N GLU A 237 -9.60 12.64 -17.03
CA GLU A 237 -10.56 13.26 -16.12
C GLU A 237 -9.92 13.81 -14.83
N LEU A 238 -8.74 13.30 -14.43
CA LEU A 238 -7.97 13.82 -13.29
C LEU A 238 -6.94 14.86 -13.72
N GLN A 239 -6.26 14.64 -14.86
CA GLN A 239 -5.15 15.48 -15.31
C GLN A 239 -5.59 16.82 -15.87
N ASP A 240 -6.58 16.81 -16.77
CA ASP A 240 -6.92 18.02 -17.52
C ASP A 240 -7.48 19.12 -16.63
N PRO A 241 -8.41 18.86 -15.68
CA PRO A 241 -8.89 19.88 -14.77
C PRO A 241 -7.80 20.45 -13.86
N ALA A 242 -6.78 19.63 -13.54
CA ALA A 242 -5.68 20.07 -12.67
C ALA A 242 -4.79 21.11 -13.34
N LYS A 243 -4.66 21.10 -14.67
CA LYS A 243 -3.90 22.08 -15.47
C LYS A 243 -4.53 23.49 -15.42
N GLU A 244 -5.81 23.57 -15.07
CA GLU A 244 -6.55 24.84 -14.95
C GLU A 244 -6.39 25.49 -13.57
N LEU A 245 -5.81 24.77 -12.61
CA LEU A 245 -5.55 25.30 -11.27
C LEU A 245 -4.34 26.22 -11.28
N GLU A 246 -4.45 27.33 -10.53
CA GLU A 246 -3.40 28.35 -10.44
C GLU A 246 -3.31 28.90 -9.02
N LYS A 247 -2.08 29.14 -8.56
CA LYS A 247 -1.77 29.82 -7.29
C LYS A 247 -0.70 30.85 -7.54
N ASN A 248 -0.97 32.12 -7.20
CA ASN A 248 -0.01 33.23 -7.32
C ASN A 248 0.58 33.40 -8.73
N GLY A 249 -0.23 33.23 -9.78
CA GLY A 249 0.22 33.34 -11.18
C GLY A 249 0.97 32.11 -11.69
N LYS A 250 1.10 31.05 -10.91
CA LYS A 250 1.74 29.80 -11.31
C LYS A 250 0.70 28.68 -11.48
N LYS A 251 0.64 28.10 -12.67
CA LYS A 251 -0.22 26.93 -12.93
C LYS A 251 0.27 25.69 -12.22
N THR A 252 -0.66 24.85 -11.81
CA THR A 252 -0.35 23.53 -11.22
C THR A 252 0.36 22.65 -12.24
N VAL A 253 1.48 22.08 -11.83
CA VAL A 253 2.23 21.11 -12.62
C VAL A 253 1.65 19.72 -12.42
N VAL A 254 1.17 19.10 -13.52
CA VAL A 254 0.59 17.76 -13.47
C VAL A 254 1.65 16.71 -13.73
N LEU A 255 1.77 15.77 -12.79
CA LEU A 255 2.64 14.61 -12.84
C LEU A 255 1.80 13.33 -12.97
N THR A 256 2.36 12.34 -13.65
CA THR A 256 1.74 11.02 -13.81
C THR A 256 2.47 10.00 -12.95
N ASP A 257 1.73 9.05 -12.39
CA ASP A 257 2.26 7.95 -11.60
C ASP A 257 3.18 7.03 -12.41
N LEU A 258 4.39 6.76 -11.90
CA LEU A 258 5.36 5.89 -12.56
C LEU A 258 4.86 4.44 -12.67
N LYS A 259 4.15 3.93 -11.66
CA LYS A 259 3.65 2.54 -11.65
C LYS A 259 2.60 2.33 -12.74
N HIS A 260 1.68 3.29 -12.90
CA HIS A 260 0.70 3.26 -13.99
C HIS A 260 1.35 3.39 -15.36
N HIS A 261 2.34 4.28 -15.49
CA HIS A 261 3.11 4.38 -16.74
C HIS A 261 3.81 3.06 -17.08
N ALA A 262 4.53 2.46 -16.12
CA ALA A 262 5.22 1.19 -16.31
C ALA A 262 4.26 0.04 -16.66
N ALA A 263 3.08 -0.01 -16.04
CA ALA A 263 2.04 -0.98 -16.36
C ALA A 263 1.52 -0.83 -17.79
N ASN A 264 1.32 0.40 -18.26
CA ASN A 264 0.91 0.68 -19.64
C ASN A 264 2.00 0.29 -20.68
N VAL A 265 3.27 0.52 -20.35
CA VAL A 265 4.41 0.07 -21.19
C VAL A 265 4.43 -1.46 -21.24
N LEU A 266 4.30 -2.12 -20.10
CA LEU A 266 4.29 -3.58 -20.02
C LEU A 266 3.11 -4.19 -20.78
N GLU A 267 1.94 -3.59 -20.69
CA GLU A 267 0.77 -3.99 -21.48
C GLU A 267 1.01 -3.89 -22.99
N LYS A 268 1.65 -2.82 -23.44
CA LYS A 268 2.01 -2.66 -24.86
C LYS A 268 3.04 -3.70 -25.33
N LEU A 269 4.01 -4.03 -24.47
CA LEU A 269 5.08 -4.97 -24.81
C LEU A 269 4.59 -6.43 -24.86
N ILE A 270 3.83 -6.85 -23.86
CA ILE A 270 3.48 -8.27 -23.71
C ILE A 270 1.97 -8.54 -23.74
N GLY A 271 1.15 -7.61 -23.31
CA GLY A 271 -0.28 -7.84 -23.08
C GLY A 271 -1.09 -8.10 -24.35
N ARG A 272 -0.63 -7.61 -25.48
CA ARG A 272 -1.28 -7.82 -26.79
C ARG A 272 -0.84 -9.11 -27.47
N SER A 273 0.23 -9.74 -26.99
CA SER A 273 0.77 -10.99 -27.53
C SER A 273 -0.21 -12.14 -27.32
N GLU A 274 -0.50 -12.91 -28.37
CA GLU A 274 -1.30 -14.15 -28.25
C GLU A 274 -0.63 -15.14 -27.31
N ARG A 275 0.70 -15.19 -27.30
CA ARG A 275 1.48 -16.05 -26.41
C ARG A 275 1.21 -15.73 -24.92
N PHE A 276 1.16 -14.45 -24.55
CA PHE A 276 0.80 -14.03 -23.18
C PHE A 276 -0.66 -14.34 -22.83
N LYS A 277 -1.59 -14.18 -23.77
CA LYS A 277 -3.00 -14.53 -23.57
C LYS A 277 -3.18 -16.03 -23.35
N THR A 278 -2.48 -16.86 -24.15
CA THR A 278 -2.48 -18.31 -23.98
C THR A 278 -1.88 -18.70 -22.62
N PHE A 279 -0.75 -18.10 -22.24
CA PHE A 279 -0.17 -18.29 -20.91
C PHE A 279 -1.19 -18.02 -19.79
N LEU A 280 -1.93 -16.91 -19.84
CA LEU A 280 -2.96 -16.59 -18.85
C LEU A 280 -4.12 -17.59 -18.83
N SER A 281 -4.50 -18.12 -19.99
CA SER A 281 -5.51 -19.18 -20.10
C SER A 281 -5.04 -20.45 -19.40
N GLU A 282 -3.80 -20.90 -19.67
CA GLU A 282 -3.19 -22.07 -19.01
C GLU A 282 -3.07 -21.88 -17.49
N VAL A 283 -2.69 -20.67 -17.04
CA VAL A 283 -2.68 -20.34 -15.59
C VAL A 283 -4.06 -20.53 -14.97
N GLY A 284 -5.12 -20.04 -15.64
CA GLY A 284 -6.50 -20.17 -15.16
C GLY A 284 -6.95 -21.62 -15.09
N LEU A 285 -6.64 -22.42 -16.11
CA LEU A 285 -6.92 -23.86 -16.16
C LEU A 285 -6.14 -24.61 -15.06
N THR A 286 -4.86 -24.29 -14.92
CA THR A 286 -3.99 -24.92 -13.90
C THR A 286 -4.53 -24.64 -12.50
N ARG A 287 -4.95 -23.41 -12.20
CA ARG A 287 -5.53 -23.09 -10.91
C ARG A 287 -6.69 -24.00 -10.54
N ASN A 288 -7.63 -24.19 -11.47
CA ASN A 288 -8.79 -25.05 -11.25
C ASN A 288 -8.43 -26.53 -11.11
N ARG A 289 -7.34 -26.97 -11.77
CA ARG A 289 -6.91 -28.38 -11.78
C ARG A 289 -6.08 -28.79 -10.57
N VAL A 290 -5.46 -27.83 -9.86
CA VAL A 290 -4.51 -28.14 -8.78
C VAL A 290 -4.97 -27.74 -7.39
N GLN A 291 -5.94 -26.79 -7.25
CA GLN A 291 -6.31 -26.19 -5.97
C GLN A 291 -6.88 -27.16 -4.92
N GLN A 292 -7.37 -28.33 -5.32
CA GLN A 292 -7.94 -29.35 -4.42
C GLN A 292 -7.21 -30.68 -4.54
N THR A 293 -5.93 -30.66 -4.88
CA THR A 293 -5.09 -31.82 -5.07
C THR A 293 -3.83 -31.72 -4.22
N GLU A 294 -3.01 -32.77 -4.24
CA GLU A 294 -1.66 -32.80 -3.65
C GLU A 294 -0.75 -31.67 -4.19
N LEU A 295 -1.09 -31.10 -5.35
CA LEU A 295 -0.40 -29.98 -5.98
C LEU A 295 -0.86 -28.60 -5.47
N SER A 296 -1.67 -28.54 -4.42
CA SER A 296 -2.24 -27.27 -3.89
C SER A 296 -1.17 -26.22 -3.50
N VAL A 297 0.03 -26.66 -3.13
CA VAL A 297 1.19 -25.77 -2.87
C VAL A 297 1.61 -24.99 -4.12
N PHE A 298 1.32 -25.49 -5.32
CA PHE A 298 1.61 -24.86 -6.62
C PHE A 298 0.40 -24.15 -7.23
N VAL A 299 -0.63 -23.83 -6.44
CA VAL A 299 -1.80 -23.09 -6.95
C VAL A 299 -1.38 -21.69 -7.44
N PRO A 300 -1.65 -21.35 -8.72
CA PRO A 300 -1.41 -19.99 -9.21
C PRO A 300 -2.18 -18.93 -8.42
N PRO A 301 -1.65 -17.72 -8.28
CA PRO A 301 -2.41 -16.63 -7.71
C PRO A 301 -3.67 -16.33 -8.55
N PRO A 302 -4.75 -15.77 -7.94
CA PRO A 302 -5.94 -15.40 -8.68
C PRO A 302 -5.61 -14.33 -9.72
N LEU A 303 -6.07 -14.53 -10.96
CA LEU A 303 -5.88 -13.57 -12.03
C LEU A 303 -6.76 -12.34 -11.79
N LYS A 304 -6.15 -11.18 -11.61
CA LYS A 304 -6.88 -9.91 -11.56
C LYS A 304 -7.12 -9.42 -12.99
N VAL A 305 -8.36 -9.15 -13.35
CA VAL A 305 -8.72 -8.60 -14.67
C VAL A 305 -8.38 -7.11 -14.74
N LYS A 306 -8.78 -6.36 -13.71
CA LYS A 306 -8.43 -4.93 -13.58
C LYS A 306 -7.02 -4.78 -13.05
N SER A 307 -6.28 -3.82 -13.59
CA SER A 307 -4.90 -3.50 -13.17
C SER A 307 -3.95 -4.71 -13.20
N ARG A 308 -4.12 -5.60 -14.18
CA ARG A 308 -3.34 -6.84 -14.30
C ARG A 308 -1.85 -6.57 -14.34
N PHE A 309 -1.43 -5.62 -15.15
CA PHE A 309 0.00 -5.31 -15.35
C PHE A 309 0.64 -4.59 -14.17
N MET A 310 -0.14 -3.98 -13.29
CA MET A 310 0.33 -3.45 -12.01
C MET A 310 0.61 -4.55 -10.98
N ASN A 311 0.04 -5.74 -11.15
CA ASN A 311 0.09 -6.85 -10.18
C ASN A 311 0.68 -8.15 -10.78
N LEU A 312 1.48 -8.04 -11.85
CA LEU A 312 2.02 -9.21 -12.55
C LEU A 312 3.13 -9.92 -11.78
N ALA A 313 3.82 -9.21 -10.89
CA ALA A 313 4.95 -9.74 -10.12
C ALA A 313 4.63 -11.06 -9.36
N GLY A 314 3.45 -11.17 -8.76
CA GLY A 314 3.03 -12.37 -8.04
C GLY A 314 2.85 -13.58 -8.96
N LEU A 315 2.30 -13.35 -10.15
CA LEU A 315 2.11 -14.38 -11.16
C LEU A 315 3.45 -14.88 -11.73
N LEU A 316 4.34 -13.95 -12.06
CA LEU A 316 5.67 -14.30 -12.59
C LEU A 316 6.52 -15.02 -11.55
N ARG A 317 6.46 -14.59 -10.29
CA ARG A 317 7.12 -15.32 -9.18
C ARG A 317 6.60 -16.73 -9.05
N TRP A 318 5.27 -16.93 -9.08
CA TRP A 318 4.66 -18.26 -9.04
C TRP A 318 5.16 -19.11 -10.22
N ALA A 319 5.10 -18.59 -11.45
CA ALA A 319 5.52 -19.32 -12.65
C ALA A 319 7.00 -19.72 -12.59
N GLY A 320 7.86 -18.80 -12.16
CA GLY A 320 9.29 -19.08 -11.97
C GLY A 320 9.57 -20.15 -10.91
N LEU A 321 8.87 -20.11 -9.76
CA LEU A 321 8.97 -21.12 -8.71
C LEU A 321 8.43 -22.47 -9.18
N ALA A 322 7.27 -22.50 -9.83
CA ALA A 322 6.70 -23.74 -10.34
C ALA A 322 7.61 -24.37 -11.41
N SER A 323 8.17 -23.57 -12.32
CA SER A 323 9.15 -24.04 -13.32
C SER A 323 10.43 -24.58 -12.64
N TYR A 324 10.93 -23.90 -11.63
CA TYR A 324 12.11 -24.37 -10.89
C TYR A 324 11.86 -25.75 -10.25
N TYR A 325 10.71 -25.93 -9.57
CA TYR A 325 10.40 -27.19 -8.90
C TYR A 325 10.00 -28.33 -9.87
N LEU A 326 9.63 -28.05 -11.11
CA LEU A 326 9.48 -29.09 -12.14
C LEU A 326 10.77 -29.88 -12.33
N ASP A 327 11.92 -29.23 -12.21
CA ASP A 327 13.23 -29.85 -12.44
C ASP A 327 13.96 -30.22 -11.13
N GLN A 328 13.24 -30.21 -9.97
CA GLN A 328 13.77 -30.57 -8.65
C GLN A 328 12.98 -31.70 -7.99
N PRO A 329 13.05 -32.93 -8.53
CA PRO A 329 12.24 -34.06 -8.06
C PRO A 329 12.50 -34.47 -6.60
N GLN A 330 13.68 -34.18 -6.08
CA GLN A 330 14.08 -34.51 -4.70
C GLN A 330 13.78 -33.41 -3.68
N SER A 331 13.07 -32.37 -4.07
CA SER A 331 12.70 -31.25 -3.18
C SER A 331 11.66 -31.69 -2.16
N GLU A 332 11.82 -31.30 -0.90
CA GLU A 332 10.84 -31.55 0.17
C GLU A 332 9.45 -31.01 -0.15
N ILE A 333 9.37 -29.89 -0.91
CA ILE A 333 8.10 -29.30 -1.34
C ILE A 333 7.31 -30.18 -2.30
N ARG A 334 7.99 -31.15 -2.92
CA ARG A 334 7.43 -32.16 -3.82
C ARG A 334 7.21 -33.53 -3.14
N ALA A 335 7.40 -33.62 -1.83
CA ALA A 335 7.23 -34.87 -1.10
C ALA A 335 5.83 -35.47 -1.35
N GLY A 336 5.78 -36.70 -1.86
CA GLY A 336 4.53 -37.38 -2.22
C GLY A 336 3.93 -36.99 -3.58
N ILE A 337 4.60 -36.17 -4.39
CA ILE A 337 4.16 -35.79 -5.74
C ILE A 337 5.09 -36.43 -6.78
N SER A 338 4.55 -37.24 -7.68
CA SER A 338 5.34 -37.89 -8.74
C SER A 338 5.72 -36.92 -9.86
N ASP A 339 6.78 -37.23 -10.59
CA ASP A 339 7.24 -36.46 -11.76
C ASP A 339 6.17 -36.41 -12.87
N GLU A 340 5.48 -37.55 -13.09
CA GLU A 340 4.41 -37.65 -14.08
C GLU A 340 3.28 -36.67 -13.71
N ARG A 341 2.92 -36.62 -12.43
CA ARG A 341 1.84 -35.73 -11.96
C ARG A 341 2.22 -34.27 -12.05
N MET A 342 3.45 -33.92 -11.71
CA MET A 342 3.98 -32.56 -11.90
C MET A 342 3.97 -32.15 -13.38
N ASN A 343 4.48 -33.05 -14.26
CA ASN A 343 4.54 -32.79 -15.69
C ASN A 343 3.14 -32.67 -16.32
N GLU A 344 2.19 -33.53 -15.91
CA GLU A 344 0.80 -33.49 -16.39
C GLU A 344 0.15 -32.13 -16.12
N LYS A 345 0.36 -31.52 -14.95
CA LYS A 345 -0.34 -30.33 -14.52
C LYS A 345 0.42 -29.03 -14.76
N LEU A 346 1.76 -29.07 -14.69
CA LEU A 346 2.61 -27.88 -14.73
C LEU A 346 3.64 -27.92 -15.87
N GLY A 347 3.82 -29.06 -16.55
CA GLY A 347 4.85 -29.24 -17.59
C GLY A 347 4.77 -28.26 -18.74
N TRP A 348 3.60 -27.72 -19.02
CA TRP A 348 3.38 -26.66 -20.02
C TRP A 348 4.19 -25.38 -19.76
N LEU A 349 4.58 -25.10 -18.50
CA LEU A 349 5.42 -23.95 -18.14
C LEU A 349 6.77 -23.96 -18.84
N ARG A 350 7.32 -25.14 -19.21
CA ARG A 350 8.60 -25.23 -19.92
C ARG A 350 8.58 -24.55 -21.28
N GLU A 351 7.41 -24.54 -21.93
CA GLU A 351 7.26 -23.86 -23.23
C GLU A 351 7.43 -22.36 -23.12
N TYR A 352 7.27 -21.78 -21.91
CA TYR A 352 7.35 -20.35 -21.64
C TYR A 352 8.67 -19.92 -20.99
N GLY A 353 9.69 -20.78 -20.95
CA GLY A 353 10.93 -20.47 -20.23
C GLY A 353 11.58 -19.16 -20.63
N GLU A 354 11.74 -18.90 -21.94
CA GLU A 354 12.31 -17.65 -22.46
C GLU A 354 11.40 -16.44 -22.21
N ASP A 355 10.09 -16.62 -22.38
CA ASP A 355 9.10 -15.58 -22.12
C ASP A 355 9.09 -15.18 -20.63
N LEU A 356 9.09 -16.15 -19.73
CA LEU A 356 9.12 -15.92 -18.28
C LEU A 356 10.39 -15.19 -17.85
N ILE A 357 11.53 -15.51 -18.46
CA ILE A 357 12.79 -14.77 -18.24
C ILE A 357 12.64 -13.33 -18.66
N CYS A 358 12.13 -13.08 -19.87
CA CYS A 358 11.93 -11.73 -20.40
C CYS A 358 10.92 -10.92 -19.56
N TRP A 359 9.75 -11.49 -19.28
CA TRP A 359 8.70 -10.82 -18.50
C TRP A 359 9.16 -10.54 -17.06
N THR A 360 9.89 -11.48 -16.46
CA THR A 360 10.47 -11.28 -15.11
C THR A 360 11.54 -10.20 -15.13
N ALA A 361 12.37 -10.13 -16.18
CA ALA A 361 13.37 -9.09 -16.32
C ALA A 361 12.73 -7.69 -16.42
N CYS A 362 11.67 -7.53 -17.23
CA CYS A 362 10.89 -6.30 -17.30
C CYS A 362 10.31 -5.92 -15.93
N GLN A 363 9.73 -6.90 -15.20
CA GLN A 363 9.18 -6.67 -13.86
C GLN A 363 10.25 -6.26 -12.84
N LEU A 364 11.45 -6.82 -12.92
CA LEU A 364 12.56 -6.45 -12.04
C LEU A 364 13.02 -5.01 -12.29
N LEU A 365 13.05 -4.54 -13.55
CA LEU A 365 13.34 -3.15 -13.89
C LEU A 365 12.26 -2.22 -13.33
N ILE A 366 10.98 -2.57 -13.46
CA ILE A 366 9.87 -1.79 -12.89
C ILE A 366 10.01 -1.70 -11.37
N ASN A 367 10.26 -2.82 -10.70
CA ASN A 367 10.42 -2.85 -9.24
C ASN A 367 11.63 -2.01 -8.77
N ALA A 368 12.72 -2.00 -9.53
CA ALA A 368 13.90 -1.19 -9.24
C ALA A 368 13.60 0.32 -9.40
N ALA A 369 12.90 0.69 -10.48
CA ALA A 369 12.50 2.07 -10.73
C ALA A 369 11.52 2.59 -9.66
N LEU A 370 10.52 1.78 -9.28
CA LEU A 370 9.58 2.12 -8.20
C LEU A 370 10.30 2.27 -6.86
N ARG A 371 11.21 1.35 -6.54
CA ARG A 371 12.01 1.45 -5.31
C ARG A 371 12.84 2.72 -5.30
N PHE A 372 13.51 3.05 -6.40
CA PHE A 372 14.29 4.27 -6.53
C PHE A 372 13.42 5.51 -6.26
N ILE A 373 12.28 5.63 -6.94
CA ILE A 373 11.35 6.77 -6.78
C ILE A 373 10.73 6.82 -5.38
N ASN A 374 10.39 5.69 -4.78
CA ASN A 374 9.81 5.65 -3.44
C ASN A 374 10.80 5.97 -2.32
N HIS A 375 12.12 5.90 -2.59
CA HIS A 375 13.14 6.26 -1.62
C HIS A 375 13.82 7.61 -1.90
N GLN A 376 13.98 7.98 -3.17
CA GLN A 376 14.69 9.20 -3.52
C GLN A 376 13.74 10.35 -3.91
N GLY A 377 12.52 10.04 -4.37
CA GLY A 377 11.65 11.00 -5.01
C GLY A 377 12.09 11.34 -6.44
N LEU A 378 11.39 12.29 -7.04
CA LEU A 378 11.71 12.91 -8.32
C LEU A 378 12.40 14.25 -8.06
N PHE A 379 13.58 14.46 -8.65
CA PHE A 379 14.39 15.69 -8.56
C PHE A 379 15.22 15.84 -9.85
N HIS A 380 15.81 17.01 -10.06
CA HIS A 380 16.71 17.20 -11.23
C HIS A 380 17.95 16.31 -11.13
N GLY A 381 18.13 15.40 -12.08
CA GLY A 381 19.16 14.38 -12.12
C GLY A 381 18.67 12.97 -11.69
N ALA A 382 17.41 12.83 -11.31
CA ALA A 382 16.82 11.54 -10.93
C ALA A 382 16.89 10.52 -12.08
N ALA A 383 16.66 10.94 -13.32
CA ALA A 383 16.76 10.07 -14.50
C ALA A 383 18.17 9.52 -14.71
N ALA A 384 19.20 10.33 -14.49
CA ALA A 384 20.60 9.88 -14.60
C ALA A 384 20.95 8.83 -13.53
N GLN A 385 20.52 9.03 -12.30
CA GLN A 385 20.71 8.07 -11.21
C GLN A 385 19.89 6.79 -11.46
N LEU A 386 18.63 6.91 -11.86
CA LEU A 386 17.80 5.75 -12.22
C LEU A 386 18.45 4.93 -13.33
N ARG A 387 19.01 5.57 -14.36
CA ARG A 387 19.72 4.86 -15.44
C ARG A 387 20.88 4.03 -14.89
N GLN A 388 21.62 4.54 -13.92
CA GLN A 388 22.72 3.80 -13.28
C GLN A 388 22.20 2.60 -12.48
N GLU A 389 21.13 2.79 -11.69
CA GLU A 389 20.48 1.71 -10.92
C GLU A 389 19.97 0.59 -11.86
N LEU A 390 19.26 0.96 -12.92
CA LEU A 390 18.75 -0.03 -13.88
C LEU A 390 19.88 -0.74 -14.61
N ALA A 391 20.98 -0.04 -14.94
CA ALA A 391 22.16 -0.67 -15.53
C ALA A 391 22.81 -1.70 -14.60
N GLN A 392 22.81 -1.46 -13.29
CA GLN A 392 23.26 -2.47 -12.31
C GLN A 392 22.36 -3.69 -12.30
N VAL A 393 21.04 -3.51 -12.28
CA VAL A 393 20.07 -4.61 -12.35
C VAL A 393 20.29 -5.45 -13.62
N MET A 394 20.49 -4.79 -14.77
CA MET A 394 20.69 -5.47 -16.05
C MET A 394 21.95 -6.34 -16.10
N ARG A 395 22.97 -6.09 -15.29
CA ARG A 395 24.18 -6.95 -15.21
C ARG A 395 23.87 -8.37 -14.71
N TYR A 396 22.79 -8.55 -13.98
CA TYR A 396 22.35 -9.82 -13.42
C TYR A 396 21.27 -10.51 -14.25
N LEU A 397 20.75 -9.82 -15.26
CA LEU A 397 19.76 -10.40 -16.15
C LEU A 397 20.46 -11.20 -17.28
N PRO A 398 19.82 -12.23 -17.82
CA PRO A 398 20.24 -12.85 -19.07
C PRO A 398 20.39 -11.79 -20.15
N LYS A 399 21.17 -12.06 -21.22
CA LYS A 399 21.38 -11.08 -22.29
C LYS A 399 20.06 -10.40 -22.64
N ALA A 400 20.02 -9.08 -22.43
CA ALA A 400 18.82 -8.30 -22.58
C ALA A 400 18.29 -8.42 -24.01
N ASN A 401 17.05 -8.87 -24.14
CA ASN A 401 16.34 -8.81 -25.41
C ASN A 401 15.79 -7.39 -25.65
N GLU A 402 15.27 -7.15 -26.81
CA GLU A 402 14.74 -5.86 -27.24
C GLU A 402 13.67 -5.31 -26.27
N ALA A 403 12.77 -6.17 -25.78
CA ALA A 403 11.70 -5.76 -24.88
C ALA A 403 12.23 -5.26 -23.51
N VAL A 404 13.27 -5.90 -22.98
CA VAL A 404 13.91 -5.48 -21.72
C VAL A 404 14.62 -4.14 -21.87
N ASN A 405 15.33 -3.94 -22.99
CA ASN A 405 15.95 -2.65 -23.32
C ASN A 405 14.89 -1.54 -23.48
N PHE A 406 13.82 -1.83 -24.21
CA PHE A 406 12.71 -0.90 -24.39
C PHE A 406 12.07 -0.51 -23.04
N MET A 407 11.83 -1.48 -22.14
CA MET A 407 11.30 -1.21 -20.80
C MET A 407 12.23 -0.28 -20.01
N ARG A 408 13.54 -0.56 -20.00
CA ARG A 408 14.54 0.30 -19.33
C ARG A 408 14.46 1.73 -19.86
N ASP A 409 14.50 1.89 -21.18
CA ASP A 409 14.54 3.20 -21.82
C ASP A 409 13.24 3.97 -21.58
N ALA A 410 12.09 3.31 -21.69
CA ALA A 410 10.79 3.91 -21.40
C ALA A 410 10.67 4.42 -19.95
N LEU A 411 11.21 3.68 -18.96
CA LEU A 411 11.23 4.13 -17.57
C LEU A 411 12.13 5.36 -17.37
N VAL A 412 13.33 5.36 -17.96
CA VAL A 412 14.27 6.48 -17.86
C VAL A 412 13.73 7.72 -18.57
N ASP A 413 13.17 7.56 -19.78
CA ASP A 413 12.59 8.66 -20.56
C ASP A 413 11.40 9.28 -19.85
N PHE A 414 10.55 8.47 -19.22
CA PHE A 414 9.43 8.97 -18.42
C PHE A 414 9.90 9.81 -17.23
N VAL A 415 10.91 9.34 -16.49
CA VAL A 415 11.49 10.10 -15.38
C VAL A 415 12.17 11.37 -15.89
N THR A 416 12.88 11.32 -17.02
CA THR A 416 13.49 12.50 -17.68
C THR A 416 12.43 13.56 -18.02
N GLN A 417 11.32 13.16 -18.64
CA GLN A 417 10.22 14.08 -18.98
C GLN A 417 9.54 14.65 -17.73
N SER A 418 9.51 13.86 -16.67
CA SER A 418 8.88 14.27 -15.39
C SER A 418 9.78 15.26 -14.63
N GLU A 419 11.10 15.02 -14.57
CA GLU A 419 12.02 15.94 -13.88
C GLU A 419 12.15 17.30 -14.57
N GLN A 420 11.97 17.37 -15.89
CA GLN A 420 11.94 18.63 -16.66
C GLN A 420 10.78 19.56 -16.27
N LYS A 421 9.72 19.02 -15.65
CA LYS A 421 8.58 19.79 -15.17
C LYS A 421 8.80 20.43 -13.80
N LEU A 422 9.87 20.03 -13.09
CA LEU A 422 10.16 20.54 -11.75
C LEU A 422 10.82 21.93 -11.80
N GLU A 423 10.54 22.74 -10.81
CA GLU A 423 11.33 23.94 -10.54
C GLU A 423 12.71 23.54 -9.98
N ALA A 424 13.70 24.39 -10.21
CA ALA A 424 15.07 24.15 -9.73
C ALA A 424 15.12 23.95 -8.23
N GLY A 425 15.81 22.89 -7.79
CA GLY A 425 15.96 22.57 -6.36
C GLY A 425 14.77 21.89 -5.70
N GLN A 426 13.66 21.69 -6.42
CA GLN A 426 12.50 21.00 -5.87
C GLN A 426 12.61 19.48 -6.00
N ARG A 427 12.02 18.79 -5.03
CA ARG A 427 11.83 17.35 -4.99
C ARG A 427 10.36 17.04 -4.75
N VAL A 428 9.82 16.06 -5.47
CA VAL A 428 8.43 15.61 -5.34
C VAL A 428 8.36 14.09 -5.39
N TRP A 429 7.22 13.52 -5.02
CA TRP A 429 6.92 12.09 -5.18
C TRP A 429 6.33 11.82 -6.57
N LEU A 430 6.65 10.65 -7.15
CA LEU A 430 6.16 10.24 -8.47
C LEU A 430 5.44 8.89 -8.43
N SER A 431 4.93 8.49 -7.26
CA SER A 431 4.17 7.26 -7.06
C SER A 431 2.93 7.52 -6.20
N THR A 432 1.79 7.00 -6.65
CA THR A 432 0.51 7.05 -5.93
C THR A 432 0.28 5.81 -5.05
N GLU A 433 1.30 4.99 -4.78
CA GLU A 433 1.17 3.78 -3.95
C GLU A 433 0.65 4.07 -2.55
N ILE A 434 0.89 5.29 -2.04
CA ILE A 434 0.33 5.74 -0.76
C ILE A 434 -1.21 5.81 -0.80
N LEU A 435 -1.82 6.24 -1.92
CA LEU A 435 -3.27 6.20 -2.13
C LEU A 435 -3.80 4.77 -2.19
N GLU A 436 -3.08 3.87 -2.89
CA GLU A 436 -3.44 2.45 -2.93
C GLU A 436 -3.40 1.84 -1.52
N SER A 437 -2.40 2.20 -0.70
CA SER A 437 -2.28 1.80 0.70
C SER A 437 -3.49 2.28 1.51
N LEU A 438 -3.87 3.55 1.38
CA LEU A 438 -5.02 4.13 2.07
C LEU A 438 -6.33 3.43 1.66
N PHE A 439 -6.54 3.16 0.37
CA PHE A 439 -7.68 2.37 -0.10
C PHE A 439 -7.66 0.92 0.42
N GLY A 440 -6.47 0.34 0.56
CA GLY A 440 -6.28 -0.99 1.16
C GLY A 440 -6.74 -1.03 2.62
N GLN A 441 -6.36 -0.04 3.42
CA GLN A 441 -6.80 0.11 4.82
C GLN A 441 -8.33 0.29 4.89
N TYR A 442 -8.87 1.16 4.04
CA TYR A 442 -10.32 1.34 3.96
C TYR A 442 -11.06 0.04 3.65
N LYS A 443 -10.63 -0.72 2.62
CA LYS A 443 -11.26 -2.00 2.23
C LYS A 443 -11.14 -3.05 3.33
N ARG A 444 -10.04 -3.05 4.08
CA ARG A 444 -9.87 -3.92 5.25
C ARG A 444 -10.91 -3.58 6.31
N LEU A 445 -11.08 -2.30 6.64
CA LEU A 445 -12.09 -1.84 7.60
C LEU A 445 -13.51 -2.17 7.10
N GLU A 446 -13.80 -1.97 5.81
CA GLU A 446 -15.09 -2.30 5.18
C GLU A 446 -15.40 -3.80 5.27
N SER A 447 -14.43 -4.67 5.02
CA SER A 447 -14.62 -6.13 5.08
C SER A 447 -14.97 -6.66 6.47
N GLN A 448 -14.61 -5.93 7.53
CA GLN A 448 -14.93 -6.24 8.92
C GLN A 448 -16.37 -5.79 9.30
N HIS A 449 -17.06 -5.05 8.41
CA HIS A 449 -18.43 -4.55 8.61
C HIS A 449 -19.42 -5.24 7.68
N SER A 450 -20.21 -6.14 8.22
CA SER A 450 -21.10 -7.00 7.42
C SER A 450 -22.33 -6.29 6.81
N LYS A 451 -22.77 -5.15 7.34
CA LYS A 451 -24.01 -4.47 6.85
C LYS A 451 -23.98 -2.97 7.12
N GLY A 452 -23.70 -2.19 6.11
CA GLY A 452 -23.88 -0.74 6.15
C GLY A 452 -22.76 0.00 6.88
N GLY A 453 -22.79 1.30 6.82
CA GLY A 453 -21.74 2.12 7.42
C GLY A 453 -20.89 2.85 6.40
N PHE A 454 -21.25 2.82 5.09
CA PHE A 454 -20.58 3.58 4.04
C PHE A 454 -20.22 5.00 4.49
N THR A 455 -21.19 5.74 5.04
CA THR A 455 -20.99 7.09 5.53
C THR A 455 -19.97 7.16 6.69
N SER A 456 -20.10 6.26 7.68
CA SER A 456 -19.18 6.23 8.82
C SER A 456 -17.79 5.77 8.42
N LEU A 457 -17.67 4.86 7.45
CA LEU A 457 -16.40 4.41 6.92
C LEU A 457 -15.69 5.52 6.14
N LEU A 458 -16.43 6.30 5.32
CA LEU A 458 -15.87 7.47 4.63
C LEU A 458 -15.43 8.54 5.62
N ALA A 459 -16.25 8.84 6.62
CA ALA A 459 -15.91 9.82 7.65
C ALA A 459 -14.70 9.39 8.49
N ALA A 460 -14.49 8.09 8.69
CA ALA A 460 -13.36 7.55 9.43
C ALA A 460 -12.07 7.39 8.60
N LEU A 461 -12.14 7.48 7.26
CA LEU A 461 -10.97 7.24 6.39
C LEU A 461 -9.74 8.10 6.74
N PRO A 462 -9.88 9.41 7.07
CA PRO A 462 -8.71 10.23 7.39
C PRO A 462 -7.93 9.78 8.63
N ILE A 463 -8.52 8.99 9.54
CA ILE A 463 -7.80 8.51 10.72
C ILE A 463 -6.57 7.64 10.37
N PHE A 464 -6.55 7.05 9.17
CA PHE A 464 -5.39 6.27 8.70
C PHE A 464 -4.19 7.15 8.35
N CYS A 465 -4.41 8.43 8.10
CA CYS A 465 -3.38 9.43 7.87
C CYS A 465 -2.98 10.19 9.15
N CYS A 466 -3.44 9.76 10.32
CA CYS A 466 -3.17 10.44 11.58
C CYS A 466 -2.38 9.54 12.52
N ARG A 467 -1.40 10.10 13.21
CA ARG A 467 -0.85 9.49 14.42
C ARG A 467 -1.80 9.77 15.59
N VAL A 468 -2.70 8.82 15.86
CA VAL A 468 -3.73 9.00 16.90
C VAL A 468 -3.10 8.93 18.28
N THR A 469 -2.97 10.10 18.93
CA THR A 469 -2.47 10.27 20.30
C THR A 469 -3.55 10.85 21.20
N PRO A 470 -3.45 10.71 22.54
CA PRO A 470 -4.39 11.35 23.46
C PRO A 470 -4.50 12.87 23.28
N ALA A 471 -3.37 13.55 23.04
CA ALA A 471 -3.34 14.99 22.81
C ALA A 471 -4.06 15.39 21.51
N LEU A 472 -3.88 14.63 20.41
CA LEU A 472 -4.63 14.85 19.17
C LEU A 472 -6.13 14.67 19.41
N VAL A 473 -6.52 13.56 20.05
CA VAL A 473 -7.92 13.24 20.35
C VAL A 473 -8.57 14.33 21.19
N GLN A 474 -7.90 14.78 22.26
CA GLN A 474 -8.39 15.84 23.14
C GLN A 474 -8.68 17.11 22.35
N ARG A 475 -7.73 17.59 21.56
CA ARG A 475 -7.87 18.78 20.74
C ARG A 475 -9.00 18.66 19.71
N ARG A 476 -9.01 17.57 18.93
CA ARG A 476 -9.93 17.41 17.80
C ARG A 476 -11.38 17.14 18.21
N LEU A 477 -11.61 16.38 19.28
CA LEU A 477 -12.97 16.11 19.74
C LEU A 477 -13.61 17.33 20.46
N GLN A 478 -12.81 18.30 20.90
CA GLN A 478 -13.32 19.59 21.36
C GLN A 478 -13.74 20.49 20.18
N GLU A 479 -13.06 20.36 19.02
CA GLU A 479 -13.28 21.19 17.83
C GLU A 479 -14.43 20.69 16.95
N VAL A 480 -14.72 19.40 16.92
CA VAL A 480 -15.74 18.78 16.04
C VAL A 480 -16.78 18.03 16.84
N SER A 481 -18.01 18.52 16.79
CA SER A 481 -19.17 17.90 17.44
C SER A 481 -19.82 16.81 16.56
N THR A 482 -20.80 16.10 17.11
CA THR A 482 -21.67 15.20 16.31
C THR A 482 -22.52 15.98 15.31
N THR A 483 -22.84 17.25 15.59
CA THR A 483 -23.58 18.12 14.68
C THR A 483 -22.73 18.42 13.43
N ASP A 484 -21.46 18.78 13.61
CA ASP A 484 -20.52 19.01 12.51
C ASP A 484 -20.34 17.76 11.63
N LEU A 485 -20.24 16.59 12.25
CA LEU A 485 -20.22 15.30 11.53
C LEU A 485 -21.50 15.11 10.69
N ASN A 486 -22.67 15.39 11.25
CA ASN A 486 -23.94 15.26 10.52
C ASN A 486 -24.05 16.26 9.37
N GLU A 487 -23.57 17.47 9.55
CA GLU A 487 -23.51 18.50 8.50
C GLU A 487 -22.57 18.06 7.37
N TRP A 488 -21.38 17.58 7.68
CA TRP A 488 -20.47 17.02 6.69
C TRP A 488 -21.10 15.86 5.91
N VAL A 489 -21.82 14.95 6.61
CA VAL A 489 -22.52 13.85 5.96
C VAL A 489 -23.60 14.37 5.00
N GLN A 490 -24.38 15.36 5.40
CA GLN A 490 -25.44 15.90 4.57
C GLN A 490 -24.91 16.61 3.33
N THR A 491 -23.82 17.36 3.48
CA THR A 491 -23.23 18.15 2.39
C THR A 491 -22.38 17.34 1.45
N THR A 492 -21.65 16.34 1.94
CA THR A 492 -20.68 15.57 1.15
C THR A 492 -21.26 14.25 0.63
N VAL A 493 -21.96 13.49 1.48
CA VAL A 493 -22.51 12.17 1.12
C VAL A 493 -23.95 12.27 0.65
N GLY A 494 -24.69 13.24 1.15
CA GLY A 494 -26.13 13.41 0.90
C GLY A 494 -27.00 12.40 1.63
N PRO A 495 -28.30 12.35 1.33
CA PRO A 495 -29.25 11.50 2.03
C PRO A 495 -29.00 10.01 1.73
N THR A 496 -28.62 9.26 2.75
CA THR A 496 -28.41 7.81 2.66
C THR A 496 -29.72 7.05 2.37
N LEU A 497 -29.61 5.83 1.83
CA LEU A 497 -30.78 4.94 1.62
C LEU A 497 -31.55 4.74 2.92
N THR A 498 -30.86 4.59 4.06
CA THR A 498 -31.49 4.42 5.36
C THR A 498 -32.26 5.68 5.77
N SER A 499 -31.68 6.87 5.61
CA SER A 499 -32.37 8.13 5.92
C SER A 499 -33.58 8.38 5.00
N ARG A 500 -33.45 8.05 3.71
CA ARG A 500 -34.59 8.10 2.75
C ARG A 500 -35.73 7.17 3.15
N ARG A 501 -35.40 5.91 3.50
CA ARG A 501 -36.40 4.94 3.97
C ARG A 501 -37.07 5.39 5.27
N THR A 502 -36.29 5.83 6.25
CA THR A 502 -36.84 6.35 7.51
C THR A 502 -37.75 7.56 7.28
N ARG A 503 -37.38 8.45 6.36
CA ARG A 503 -38.22 9.58 5.98
C ARG A 503 -39.53 9.12 5.32
N ALA A 504 -39.45 8.19 4.37
CA ALA A 504 -40.62 7.62 3.71
C ALA A 504 -41.55 6.92 4.72
N TYR A 505 -41.05 6.15 5.67
CA TYR A 505 -41.85 5.54 6.74
C TYR A 505 -42.54 6.58 7.61
N ARG A 506 -41.84 7.64 8.02
CA ARG A 506 -42.41 8.72 8.82
C ARG A 506 -43.48 9.49 8.05
N GLU A 507 -43.32 9.71 6.75
CA GLU A 507 -44.30 10.34 5.89
C GLU A 507 -45.55 9.44 5.74
N TYR A 508 -45.35 8.13 5.55
CA TYR A 508 -46.43 7.14 5.52
C TYR A 508 -47.22 7.10 6.84
N ASP A 509 -46.52 7.02 7.97
CA ASP A 509 -47.17 7.00 9.30
C ASP A 509 -47.99 8.27 9.56
N ARG A 510 -47.49 9.44 9.15
CA ARG A 510 -48.22 10.71 9.26
C ARG A 510 -49.48 10.72 8.35
N ALA A 511 -49.34 10.22 7.14
CA ALA A 511 -50.47 10.13 6.21
C ALA A 511 -51.57 9.21 6.75
N MET A 512 -51.18 8.04 7.30
CA MET A 512 -52.13 7.10 7.92
C MET A 512 -52.78 7.69 9.18
N ALA A 513 -52.02 8.37 10.03
CA ALA A 513 -52.60 9.04 11.22
C ALA A 513 -53.57 10.16 10.83
N GLY A 514 -53.27 10.92 9.77
CA GLY A 514 -54.18 11.96 9.25
C GLY A 514 -55.47 11.39 8.66
N GLN A 515 -55.43 10.22 8.01
CA GLN A 515 -56.66 9.54 7.51
C GLN A 515 -57.54 9.00 8.63
N VAL A 516 -56.92 8.49 9.71
CA VAL A 516 -57.68 8.03 10.90
C VAL A 516 -58.38 9.20 11.61
N SER A 517 -57.73 10.38 11.70
CA SER A 517 -58.30 11.59 12.30
C SER A 517 -59.45 12.21 11.46
N GLN A 518 -59.54 11.92 10.16
CA GLN A 518 -60.65 12.37 9.31
C GLN A 518 -61.81 11.38 9.25
N ALA A 519 -61.62 10.15 9.73
CA ALA A 519 -62.62 9.07 9.75
C ALA A 519 -63.33 8.93 11.11
N ILE A 520 -62.92 9.68 12.13
CA ILE A 520 -63.55 9.87 13.44
C ILE A 520 -64.22 11.27 13.49
#